data_caf896707c177882b574cffb3ef15350
#
_entry.id   caf896707c177882b574cffb3ef15350
#
_cell.length_a   1.000
_cell.length_b   1.000
_cell.length_c   1.000
_cell.angle_alpha   90.00
_cell.angle_beta   90.00
_cell.angle_gamma   90.00
#
_symmetry.space_group_name_H-M   'P 1'
#
loop_
_entity.id
_entity.type
_entity.pdbx_description
1 polymer ?
#
loop_
_entity_poly.entity_id
_entity_poly.type
_entity_poly.pdbx_seq_one_letter_code
_entity_poly.pdbx_strand_id
1 'polypeptide(L)'
;MKKTRDVNVFNEFVKMCPWAVDKVVHWNSSDVGEIVVELDDGGVVQYDKIIKTWRFARNLQELKDLRTPTNEEEWRQEFSWRLYRKMVSKGLSQDDLAFEANISPASITKYMNGTSVPSAYNLLKIAKAMHLSIEDFAKITCLN
;
A
#
# COMPACT_ATOMS: atom_id res chain seq x y z
N MET A 1 -5.70 -9.04 -8.17
CA MET A 1 -4.61 -9.65 -7.38
C MET A 1 -5.14 -10.82 -6.58
N LYS A 2 -4.42 -11.92 -6.60
CA LYS A 2 -4.80 -13.12 -5.89
C LYS A 2 -4.50 -12.98 -4.39
N LYS A 3 -5.48 -13.29 -3.55
CA LYS A 3 -5.24 -13.35 -2.10
C LYS A 3 -4.44 -14.60 -1.77
N THR A 4 -3.45 -14.45 -0.90
CA THR A 4 -2.62 -15.55 -0.43
C THR A 4 -2.54 -15.51 1.10
N ARG A 5 -2.00 -16.56 1.68
CA ARG A 5 -1.70 -16.60 3.12
C ARG A 5 -0.21 -16.84 3.28
N ASP A 6 0.50 -15.78 3.55
CA ASP A 6 1.95 -15.83 3.74
C ASP A 6 2.26 -15.88 5.24
N VAL A 7 2.64 -17.05 5.71
CA VAL A 7 2.95 -17.29 7.12
C VAL A 7 4.11 -16.41 7.61
N ASN A 8 5.06 -16.10 6.75
CA ASN A 8 6.19 -15.25 7.14
C ASN A 8 5.73 -13.83 7.45
N VAL A 9 4.79 -13.30 6.67
CA VAL A 9 4.21 -11.97 6.94
C VAL A 9 3.41 -12.01 8.24
N PHE A 10 2.66 -13.07 8.46
CA PHE A 10 1.92 -13.24 9.70
C PHE A 10 2.85 -13.30 10.91
N ASN A 11 3.96 -14.00 10.80
CA ASN A 11 4.96 -14.05 11.88
C ASN A 11 5.56 -12.69 12.19
N GLU A 12 5.78 -11.85 11.18
CA GLU A 12 6.21 -10.46 11.40
C GLU A 12 5.13 -9.64 12.11
N PHE A 13 3.87 -9.83 11.71
CA PHE A 13 2.74 -9.20 12.40
C PHE A 13 2.72 -9.57 13.88
N VAL A 14 2.91 -10.85 14.20
CA VAL A 14 2.93 -11.33 15.59
C VAL A 14 4.02 -10.63 16.40
N LYS A 15 5.18 -10.41 15.81
CA LYS A 15 6.28 -9.71 16.48
C LYS A 15 5.97 -8.23 16.71
N MET A 16 5.30 -7.59 15.75
CA MET A 16 4.99 -6.16 15.81
C MET A 16 3.77 -5.85 16.67
N CYS A 17 2.82 -6.78 16.75
CA CYS A 17 1.55 -6.58 17.44
C CYS A 17 1.25 -7.75 18.38
N PRO A 18 2.12 -8.05 19.36
CA PRO A 18 1.92 -9.20 20.26
C PRO A 18 0.63 -9.09 21.06
N TRP A 19 0.14 -7.87 21.30
CA TRP A 19 -1.11 -7.63 22.02
C TRP A 19 -2.35 -8.16 21.29
N ALA A 20 -2.26 -8.36 19.99
CA ALA A 20 -3.40 -8.77 19.17
C ALA A 20 -3.46 -10.27 18.91
N VAL A 21 -2.39 -11.02 19.22
CA VAL A 21 -2.23 -12.42 18.80
C VAL A 21 -3.39 -13.30 19.26
N ASP A 22 -3.79 -13.19 20.52
CA ASP A 22 -4.87 -14.00 21.10
C ASP A 22 -6.26 -13.65 20.56
N LYS A 23 -6.36 -12.53 19.87
CA LYS A 23 -7.63 -12.01 19.36
C LYS A 23 -7.86 -12.27 17.89
N VAL A 24 -6.89 -12.87 17.20
CA VAL A 24 -6.97 -13.08 15.76
C VAL A 24 -8.06 -14.10 15.42
N VAL A 25 -9.01 -13.68 14.60
CA VAL A 25 -10.09 -14.55 14.10
C VAL A 25 -9.81 -14.97 12.66
N HIS A 26 -9.32 -14.05 11.86
CA HIS A 26 -9.08 -14.28 10.44
C HIS A 26 -8.00 -13.34 9.93
N TRP A 27 -7.27 -13.76 8.92
CA TRP A 27 -6.29 -12.90 8.27
C TRP A 27 -6.09 -13.29 6.81
N ASN A 28 -5.74 -12.27 6.00
CA ASN A 28 -5.35 -12.45 4.60
C ASN A 28 -4.06 -11.67 4.35
N SER A 29 -3.26 -12.16 3.44
CA SER A 29 -2.08 -11.42 2.98
C SER A 29 -2.12 -11.26 1.47
N SER A 30 -1.39 -10.26 0.98
CA SER A 30 -1.17 -10.08 -0.46
C SER A 30 0.22 -10.60 -0.83
N ASP A 31 0.43 -10.79 -2.12
CA ASP A 31 1.74 -11.23 -2.65
C ASP A 31 2.82 -10.14 -2.56
N VAL A 32 2.45 -8.92 -2.14
CA VAL A 32 3.38 -7.80 -1.98
C VAL A 32 3.69 -7.48 -0.51
N GLY A 33 3.35 -8.40 0.42
CA GLY A 33 3.75 -8.26 1.81
C GLY A 33 2.81 -7.45 2.70
N GLU A 34 1.59 -7.22 2.26
CA GLU A 34 0.55 -6.58 3.06
C GLU A 34 -0.31 -7.64 3.73
N ILE A 35 -0.65 -7.45 5.01
CA ILE A 35 -1.54 -8.36 5.74
C ILE A 35 -2.66 -7.57 6.40
N VAL A 36 -3.85 -8.10 6.37
CA VAL A 36 -5.01 -7.56 7.08
C VAL A 36 -5.49 -8.64 8.04
N VAL A 37 -5.54 -8.32 9.33
CA VAL A 37 -5.89 -9.25 10.40
C VAL A 37 -7.17 -8.76 11.07
N GLU A 38 -8.18 -9.61 11.12
CA GLU A 38 -9.44 -9.34 11.81
C GLU A 38 -9.38 -9.91 13.22
N LEU A 39 -9.81 -9.11 14.19
CA LEU A 39 -9.80 -9.47 15.60
C LEU A 39 -11.20 -9.85 16.07
N ASP A 40 -11.29 -10.54 17.21
CA ASP A 40 -12.55 -11.07 17.76
C ASP A 40 -13.54 -9.99 18.19
N ASP A 41 -13.07 -8.77 18.44
CA ASP A 41 -13.91 -7.63 18.78
C ASP A 41 -14.37 -6.82 17.56
N GLY A 42 -14.07 -7.31 16.36
CA GLY A 42 -14.37 -6.63 15.12
C GLY A 42 -13.27 -5.68 14.65
N GLY A 43 -12.27 -5.43 15.47
CA GLY A 43 -11.12 -4.60 15.09
C GLY A 43 -10.32 -5.22 13.97
N VAL A 44 -9.59 -4.38 13.25
CA VAL A 44 -8.77 -4.80 12.11
C VAL A 44 -7.41 -4.14 12.21
N VAL A 45 -6.36 -4.93 12.00
CA VAL A 45 -4.99 -4.42 11.93
C VAL A 45 -4.46 -4.68 10.53
N GLN A 46 -3.93 -3.64 9.92
CA GLN A 46 -3.21 -3.77 8.66
C GLN A 46 -1.72 -3.57 8.91
N TYR A 47 -0.92 -4.51 8.48
CA TYR A 47 0.53 -4.42 8.55
C TYR A 47 1.13 -4.51 7.15
N ASP A 48 2.13 -3.68 6.88
CA ASP A 48 2.87 -3.70 5.63
C ASP A 48 4.33 -4.05 5.93
N LYS A 49 4.76 -5.22 5.49
CA LYS A 49 6.11 -5.74 5.71
C LYS A 49 7.18 -4.92 4.97
N ILE A 50 6.84 -4.29 3.85
CA ILE A 50 7.80 -3.57 3.00
C ILE A 50 8.25 -2.28 3.66
N ILE A 51 7.29 -1.47 4.13
CA ILE A 51 7.59 -0.21 4.82
C ILE A 51 7.54 -0.35 6.34
N LYS A 52 7.24 -1.58 6.83
CA LYS A 52 7.25 -1.94 8.26
C LYS A 52 6.39 -1.04 9.12
N THR A 53 5.20 -0.72 8.63
CA THR A 53 4.21 0.08 9.36
C THR A 53 2.93 -0.70 9.54
N TRP A 54 2.17 -0.32 10.54
CA TRP A 54 0.85 -0.91 10.77
C TRP A 54 -0.13 0.20 11.13
N ARG A 55 -1.41 -0.09 10.93
CA ARG A 55 -2.50 0.79 11.35
C ARG A 55 -3.65 -0.06 11.89
N PHE A 56 -4.39 0.52 12.83
CA PHE A 56 -5.53 -0.12 13.45
C PHE A 56 -6.82 0.58 13.02
N ALA A 57 -7.87 -0.19 12.79
CA ALA A 57 -9.21 0.32 12.55
C ALA A 57 -10.20 -0.46 13.42
N ARG A 58 -11.31 0.18 13.78
CA ARG A 58 -12.32 -0.46 14.62
C ARG A 58 -13.09 -1.55 13.91
N ASN A 59 -13.16 -1.47 12.59
CA ASN A 59 -13.79 -2.48 11.74
C ASN A 59 -13.25 -2.35 10.32
N LEU A 60 -13.64 -3.29 9.46
CA LEU A 60 -13.15 -3.35 8.10
C LEU A 60 -13.58 -2.13 7.27
N GLN A 61 -14.78 -1.61 7.51
CA GLN A 61 -15.26 -0.43 6.79
C GLN A 61 -14.43 0.80 7.14
N GLU A 62 -14.08 0.99 8.41
CA GLU A 62 -13.22 2.09 8.83
C GLU A 62 -11.84 1.99 8.17
N LEU A 63 -11.28 0.79 8.05
CA LEU A 63 -10.00 0.59 7.36
C LEU A 63 -10.09 1.02 5.89
N LYS A 64 -11.17 0.67 5.21
CA LYS A 64 -11.40 1.10 3.83
C LYS A 64 -11.52 2.62 3.72
N ASP A 65 -12.23 3.24 4.66
CA ASP A 65 -12.41 4.69 4.70
C ASP A 65 -11.09 5.41 4.92
N LEU A 66 -10.23 4.87 5.79
CA LEU A 66 -8.89 5.41 6.02
C LEU A 66 -8.03 5.39 4.75
N ARG A 67 -8.29 4.44 3.86
CA ARG A 67 -7.52 4.31 2.61
C ARG A 67 -8.18 5.00 1.43
N THR A 68 -9.37 5.55 1.61
CA THR A 68 -10.08 6.30 0.57
C THR A 68 -9.90 7.78 0.84
N PRO A 69 -9.10 8.48 0.05
CA PRO A 69 -8.86 9.91 0.30
C PRO A 69 -10.13 10.72 0.12
N THR A 70 -10.34 11.70 1.02
CA THR A 70 -11.51 12.55 1.02
C THR A 70 -11.22 13.94 0.43
N ASN A 71 -9.95 14.27 0.24
CA ASN A 71 -9.54 15.54 -0.36
C ASN A 71 -8.22 15.35 -1.12
N GLU A 72 -7.80 16.37 -1.85
CA GLU A 72 -6.60 16.31 -2.67
C GLU A 72 -5.32 16.11 -1.86
N GLU A 73 -5.22 16.75 -0.70
CA GLU A 73 -4.04 16.58 0.15
C GLU A 73 -3.89 15.14 0.64
N GLU A 74 -4.98 14.54 1.10
CA GLU A 74 -4.97 13.14 1.51
C GLU A 74 -4.63 12.23 0.33
N TRP A 75 -5.14 12.57 -0.86
CA TRP A 75 -4.83 11.80 -2.06
C TRP A 75 -3.33 11.88 -2.39
N ARG A 76 -2.72 13.05 -2.29
CA ARG A 76 -1.28 13.19 -2.53
C ARG A 76 -0.46 12.30 -1.58
N GLN A 77 -0.82 12.27 -0.30
CA GLN A 77 -0.13 11.45 0.69
C GLN A 77 -0.36 9.96 0.43
N GLU A 78 -1.58 9.58 0.13
CA GLU A 78 -1.92 8.19 -0.18
C GLU A 78 -1.23 7.71 -1.45
N PHE A 79 -1.21 8.55 -2.48
CA PHE A 79 -0.51 8.20 -3.72
C PHE A 79 1.00 8.03 -3.49
N SER A 80 1.60 8.94 -2.72
CA SER A 80 3.02 8.86 -2.36
C SER A 80 3.34 7.53 -1.68
N TRP A 81 2.52 7.14 -0.71
CA TRP A 81 2.69 5.89 0.01
C TRP A 81 2.55 4.66 -0.92
N ARG A 82 1.54 4.66 -1.76
CA ARG A 82 1.32 3.56 -2.71
C ARG A 82 2.43 3.47 -3.73
N LEU A 83 2.90 4.60 -4.24
CA LEU A 83 4.01 4.64 -5.19
C LEU A 83 5.28 4.07 -4.56
N TYR A 84 5.64 4.55 -3.37
CA TYR A 84 6.80 4.06 -2.65
C TYR A 84 6.73 2.54 -2.45
N ARG A 85 5.61 2.07 -1.97
CA ARG A 85 5.40 0.65 -1.71
C ARG A 85 5.58 -0.20 -2.97
N LYS A 86 5.04 0.24 -4.09
CA LYS A 86 5.18 -0.48 -5.36
C LYS A 86 6.60 -0.43 -5.89
N MET A 87 7.27 0.69 -5.76
CA MET A 87 8.67 0.82 -6.16
C MET A 87 9.57 -0.13 -5.36
N VAL A 88 9.40 -0.18 -4.06
CA VAL A 88 10.18 -1.09 -3.21
C VAL A 88 9.91 -2.54 -3.59
N SER A 89 8.65 -2.91 -3.80
CA SER A 89 8.31 -4.29 -4.17
C SER A 89 8.86 -4.68 -5.54
N LYS A 90 9.07 -3.73 -6.43
CA LYS A 90 9.62 -3.96 -7.78
C LYS A 90 11.15 -3.77 -7.82
N GLY A 91 11.76 -3.30 -6.74
CA GLY A 91 13.18 -3.04 -6.72
C GLY A 91 13.60 -1.84 -7.57
N LEU A 92 12.71 -0.86 -7.76
CA LEU A 92 12.98 0.32 -8.57
C LEU A 92 13.41 1.50 -7.71
N SER A 93 14.45 2.21 -8.13
CA SER A 93 14.81 3.51 -7.57
C SER A 93 13.99 4.62 -8.22
N GLN A 94 14.06 5.82 -7.66
CA GLN A 94 13.41 6.99 -8.28
C GLN A 94 13.98 7.27 -9.67
N ASP A 95 15.30 7.13 -9.82
CA ASP A 95 15.95 7.36 -11.10
C ASP A 95 15.54 6.31 -12.13
N ASP A 96 15.43 5.04 -11.71
CA ASP A 96 14.96 3.98 -12.58
C ASP A 96 13.54 4.26 -13.09
N LEU A 97 12.66 4.66 -12.18
CA LEU A 97 11.28 4.97 -12.54
C LEU A 97 11.20 6.17 -13.48
N ALA A 98 11.96 7.22 -13.18
CA ALA A 98 12.01 8.42 -14.05
C ALA A 98 12.44 8.07 -15.46
N PHE A 99 13.46 7.24 -15.58
CA PHE A 99 13.96 6.78 -16.88
C PHE A 99 12.92 5.94 -17.62
N GLU A 100 12.40 4.91 -16.96
CA GLU A 100 11.46 3.96 -17.57
C GLU A 100 10.13 4.63 -17.96
N ALA A 101 9.65 5.55 -17.13
CA ALA A 101 8.40 6.26 -17.40
C ALA A 101 8.58 7.49 -18.30
N ASN A 102 9.82 7.87 -18.61
CA ASN A 102 10.12 9.09 -19.35
C ASN A 102 9.48 10.32 -18.69
N ILE A 103 9.71 10.46 -17.38
CA ILE A 103 9.25 11.57 -16.56
C ILE A 103 10.49 12.17 -15.90
N SER A 104 10.51 13.49 -15.68
CA SER A 104 11.66 14.13 -15.06
C SER A 104 11.88 13.60 -13.64
N PRO A 105 13.13 13.42 -13.20
CA PRO A 105 13.41 13.03 -11.81
C PRO A 105 12.81 13.99 -10.78
N ALA A 106 12.77 15.30 -11.08
CA ALA A 106 12.16 16.29 -10.21
C ALA A 106 10.66 16.03 -9.99
N SER A 107 9.95 15.62 -11.04
CA SER A 107 8.53 15.27 -10.94
C SER A 107 8.34 14.02 -10.08
N ILE A 108 9.15 13.00 -10.28
CA ILE A 108 9.09 11.78 -9.46
C ILE A 108 9.32 12.12 -7.98
N THR A 109 10.30 12.97 -7.69
CA THR A 109 10.58 13.42 -6.31
C THR A 109 9.36 14.10 -5.70
N LYS A 110 8.67 14.96 -6.44
CA LYS A 110 7.44 15.61 -5.95
C LYS A 110 6.33 14.60 -5.64
N TYR A 111 6.17 13.59 -6.48
CA TYR A 111 5.19 12.54 -6.22
C TYR A 111 5.57 11.74 -4.96
N MET A 112 6.85 11.44 -4.78
CA MET A 112 7.32 10.72 -3.61
C MET A 112 7.19 11.52 -2.32
N ASN A 113 7.30 12.84 -2.39
CA ASN A 113 7.15 13.73 -1.22
C ASN A 113 5.69 14.02 -0.89
N GLY A 114 4.75 13.67 -1.76
CA GLY A 114 3.37 14.01 -1.56
C GLY A 114 3.04 15.48 -1.82
N THR A 115 3.93 16.20 -2.54
CA THR A 115 3.70 17.62 -2.88
C THR A 115 2.94 17.81 -4.18
N SER A 116 2.88 16.80 -5.02
CA SER A 116 2.03 16.81 -6.21
C SER A 116 1.62 15.39 -6.57
N VAL A 117 0.63 15.27 -7.45
CA VAL A 117 0.22 14.00 -8.04
C VAL A 117 0.40 14.08 -9.56
N PRO A 118 0.64 12.95 -10.21
CA PRO A 118 0.78 12.97 -11.65
C PRO A 118 -0.55 13.31 -12.34
N SER A 119 -0.44 13.91 -13.52
CA SER A 119 -1.57 13.99 -14.44
C SER A 119 -2.00 12.57 -14.83
N ALA A 120 -3.17 12.42 -15.43
CA ALA A 120 -3.63 11.13 -15.93
C ALA A 120 -2.61 10.52 -16.90
N TYR A 121 -2.02 11.36 -17.76
CA TYR A 121 -1.01 10.89 -18.71
C TYR A 121 0.25 10.38 -18.02
N ASN A 122 0.76 11.13 -17.05
CA ASN A 122 1.94 10.70 -16.30
C ASN A 122 1.66 9.46 -15.46
N LEU A 123 0.46 9.34 -14.91
CA LEU A 123 0.06 8.13 -14.18
C LEU A 123 0.05 6.90 -15.09
N LEU A 124 -0.45 7.04 -16.32
CA LEU A 124 -0.39 5.97 -17.31
C LEU A 124 1.06 5.55 -17.60
N LYS A 125 1.96 6.52 -17.74
CA LYS A 125 3.38 6.25 -17.99
C LYS A 125 4.02 5.50 -16.81
N ILE A 126 3.71 5.92 -15.58
CA ILE A 126 4.21 5.27 -14.37
C ILE A 126 3.69 3.82 -14.29
N ALA A 127 2.40 3.64 -14.47
CA ALA A 127 1.78 2.31 -14.42
C ALA A 127 2.41 1.39 -15.46
N LYS A 128 2.56 1.85 -16.67
CA LYS A 128 3.17 1.07 -17.74
C LYS A 128 4.62 0.71 -17.44
N ALA A 129 5.39 1.64 -16.92
CA ALA A 129 6.80 1.41 -16.56
C ALA A 129 6.93 0.34 -15.47
N MET A 130 5.94 0.23 -14.59
CA MET A 130 5.92 -0.74 -13.50
C MET A 130 5.15 -2.02 -13.84
N HIS A 131 4.64 -2.15 -15.05
CA HIS A 131 3.80 -3.27 -15.49
C HIS A 131 2.55 -3.43 -14.63
N LEU A 132 1.93 -2.32 -14.27
CA LEU A 132 0.74 -2.25 -13.45
C LEU A 132 -0.39 -1.55 -14.23
N SER A 133 -1.62 -1.75 -13.77
CA SER A 133 -2.75 -0.94 -14.23
C SER A 133 -2.90 0.30 -13.34
N ILE A 134 -3.62 1.31 -13.82
CA ILE A 134 -3.95 2.48 -13.00
C ILE A 134 -4.69 2.07 -11.74
N GLU A 135 -5.58 1.08 -11.84
CA GLU A 135 -6.34 0.58 -10.70
C GLU A 135 -5.46 0.06 -9.57
N ASP A 136 -4.26 -0.42 -9.87
CA ASP A 136 -3.35 -0.92 -8.85
C ASP A 136 -2.93 0.16 -7.86
N PHE A 137 -3.04 1.44 -8.24
CA PHE A 137 -2.80 2.56 -7.33
C PHE A 137 -4.02 2.92 -6.49
N ALA A 138 -5.19 2.42 -6.84
CA ALA A 138 -6.44 2.70 -6.12
C ALA A 138 -6.90 1.53 -5.25
N LYS A 139 -6.46 0.32 -5.51
CA LYS A 139 -6.92 -0.87 -4.79
C LYS A 139 -6.31 -1.04 -3.41
N ILE A 140 -7.14 -1.54 -2.51
CA ILE A 140 -6.70 -2.11 -1.22
C ILE A 140 -6.57 -3.62 -1.47
N THR A 141 -5.34 -4.09 -1.67
CA THR A 141 -5.08 -5.39 -2.28
C THR A 141 -5.55 -6.61 -1.47
N CYS A 142 -5.53 -6.54 -0.16
CA CYS A 142 -5.95 -7.69 0.65
C CYS A 142 -7.36 -7.59 1.24
N LEU A 143 -8.16 -6.61 0.83
CA LEU A 143 -9.54 -6.46 1.29
C LEU A 143 -10.60 -6.94 0.29
N ASN A 144 -10.19 -7.37 -0.87
CA ASN A 144 -11.11 -7.83 -1.91
C ASN A 144 -11.34 -9.33 -1.87
#